data_9adde0ac296419fd7ecec0423444551b
#
_entry.id   9adde0ac296419fd7ecec0423444551b
#
_cell.length_a   1.000
_cell.length_b   1.000
_cell.length_c   1.000
_cell.angle_alpha   90.00
_cell.angle_beta   90.00
_cell.angle_gamma   90.00
#
_symmetry.space_group_name_H-M   'P 1'
#
loop_
_entity.id
_entity.type
_entity.pdbx_description
1 polymer ?
#
loop_
_entity_poly.entity_id
_entity_poly.type
_entity_poly.pdbx_seq_one_letter_code
_entity_poly.pdbx_strand_id
1 'polypeptide(L)'
;MSKNNNTQKIVGLGLFTAIVIVLQLMGSFIRFGTFSVSLVLVPVVIGAALYGAGAGAWLGFVFGVVVLVSGDAAAFLGVNALGTILTVLVKGALAGFLSGVVYKALESKNRMLAVALAAVTCPVVNTGVFLIGCLIFFMETISAWADAAGLGANVGQFMILGLVGANFIFELLFNAVLSPVILRLIRIGKKEVE
;
A
#
# COMPACT_ATOMS: atom_id res chain seq x y z
N MET A 1 22.14 -9.36 -25.69
CA MET A 1 21.77 -8.20 -24.85
C MET A 1 20.56 -8.45 -23.93
N SER A 2 19.65 -9.41 -24.19
CA SER A 2 18.45 -9.67 -23.37
C SER A 2 18.71 -10.24 -21.95
N LYS A 3 19.80 -10.99 -21.74
CA LYS A 3 20.10 -11.66 -20.45
C LYS A 3 20.51 -10.69 -19.33
N ASN A 4 21.11 -9.55 -19.69
CA ASN A 4 21.55 -8.55 -18.72
C ASN A 4 20.37 -7.76 -18.10
N ASN A 5 19.37 -7.43 -18.91
CA ASN A 5 18.19 -6.67 -18.47
C ASN A 5 17.32 -7.46 -17.47
N ASN A 6 17.23 -8.79 -17.61
CA ASN A 6 16.47 -9.62 -16.66
C ASN A 6 17.17 -9.72 -15.31
N THR A 7 18.50 -9.82 -15.31
CA THR A 7 19.29 -9.85 -14.05
C THR A 7 19.17 -8.53 -13.30
N GLN A 8 19.26 -7.40 -13.99
CA GLN A 8 19.08 -6.07 -13.37
C GLN A 8 17.69 -5.89 -12.78
N LYS A 9 16.63 -6.36 -13.47
CA LYS A 9 15.26 -6.33 -12.95
C LYS A 9 15.12 -7.16 -11.69
N ILE A 10 15.67 -8.37 -11.66
CA ILE A 10 15.61 -9.27 -10.50
C ILE A 10 16.34 -8.66 -9.30
N VAL A 11 17.56 -8.15 -9.51
CA VAL A 11 18.37 -7.51 -8.46
C VAL A 11 17.65 -6.27 -7.93
N GLY A 12 17.16 -5.40 -8.81
CA GLY A 12 16.42 -4.21 -8.40
C GLY A 12 15.13 -4.54 -7.66
N LEU A 13 14.37 -5.53 -8.13
CA LEU A 13 13.16 -5.97 -7.43
C LEU A 13 13.49 -6.56 -6.06
N GLY A 14 14.60 -7.31 -5.94
CA GLY A 14 15.10 -7.81 -4.65
C GLY A 14 15.44 -6.68 -3.68
N LEU A 15 16.10 -5.62 -4.16
CA LEU A 15 16.41 -4.44 -3.36
C LEU A 15 15.13 -3.72 -2.88
N PHE A 16 14.16 -3.50 -3.78
CA PHE A 16 12.88 -2.91 -3.39
C PHE A 16 12.10 -3.78 -2.42
N THR A 17 12.17 -5.11 -2.57
CA THR A 17 11.59 -6.06 -1.62
C THR A 17 12.18 -5.87 -0.22
N ALA A 18 13.50 -5.77 -0.10
CA ALA A 18 14.18 -5.50 1.16
C ALA A 18 13.79 -4.14 1.77
N ILE A 19 13.72 -3.09 0.95
CA ILE A 19 13.27 -1.75 1.38
C ILE A 19 11.84 -1.80 1.92
N VAL A 20 10.92 -2.50 1.23
CA VAL A 20 9.53 -2.68 1.66
C VAL A 20 9.48 -3.35 3.04
N ILE A 21 10.23 -4.44 3.23
CA ILE A 21 10.28 -5.17 4.51
C ILE A 21 10.79 -4.26 5.63
N VAL A 22 11.92 -3.59 5.42
CA VAL A 22 12.53 -2.73 6.44
C VAL A 22 11.62 -1.55 6.80
N LEU A 23 11.07 -0.85 5.80
CA LEU A 23 10.20 0.30 6.04
C LEU A 23 8.89 -0.11 6.74
N GLN A 24 8.31 -1.28 6.43
CA GLN A 24 7.13 -1.74 7.13
C GLN A 24 7.44 -2.09 8.59
N LEU A 25 8.53 -2.80 8.85
CA LEU A 25 8.94 -3.10 10.22
C LEU A 25 9.23 -1.83 11.01
N MET A 26 9.89 -0.83 10.41
CA MET A 26 10.12 0.47 11.04
C MET A 26 8.82 1.26 11.24
N GLY A 27 7.93 1.24 10.23
CA GLY A 27 6.65 1.94 10.27
C GLY A 27 5.70 1.40 11.34
N SER A 28 5.79 0.11 11.67
CA SER A 28 4.95 -0.52 12.70
C SER A 28 5.20 0.05 14.12
N PHE A 29 6.32 0.74 14.34
CA PHE A 29 6.58 1.47 15.59
C PHE A 29 5.89 2.85 15.64
N ILE A 30 5.50 3.42 14.49
CA ILE A 30 4.84 4.73 14.42
C ILE A 30 3.35 4.49 14.22
N ARG A 31 2.56 4.64 15.29
CA ARG A 31 1.12 4.36 15.28
C ARG A 31 0.30 5.62 15.50
N PHE A 32 -0.74 5.79 14.68
CA PHE A 32 -1.83 6.71 14.91
C PHE A 32 -3.11 5.91 15.16
N GLY A 33 -3.50 5.76 16.43
CA GLY A 33 -4.64 4.92 16.81
C GLY A 33 -4.34 3.42 16.65
N THR A 34 -5.22 2.70 15.97
CA THR A 34 -5.17 1.23 15.83
C THR A 34 -4.17 0.76 14.78
N PHE A 35 -3.73 1.63 13.88
CA PHE A 35 -2.89 1.29 12.73
C PHE A 35 -1.55 2.02 12.72
N SER A 36 -0.56 1.40 12.08
CA SER A 36 0.73 2.00 11.81
C SER A 36 0.72 2.80 10.50
N VAL A 37 1.63 3.77 10.40
CA VAL A 37 1.80 4.57 9.18
C VAL A 37 2.58 3.79 8.13
N SER A 38 2.00 3.60 6.95
CA SER A 38 2.64 2.86 5.87
C SER A 38 3.48 3.77 4.96
N LEU A 39 4.73 4.02 5.34
CA LEU A 39 5.71 4.69 4.45
C LEU A 39 6.09 3.83 3.23
N VAL A 40 5.69 2.58 3.25
CA VAL A 40 6.01 1.53 2.28
C VAL A 40 5.37 1.75 0.92
N LEU A 41 4.25 2.50 0.84
CA LEU A 41 3.55 2.71 -0.42
C LEU A 41 4.41 3.46 -1.45
N VAL A 42 5.34 4.32 -1.01
CA VAL A 42 6.29 5.03 -1.90
C VAL A 42 7.18 4.05 -2.68
N PRO A 43 7.98 3.16 -2.04
CA PRO A 43 8.78 2.20 -2.78
C PRO A 43 7.95 1.22 -3.61
N VAL A 44 6.71 0.89 -3.20
CA VAL A 44 5.79 0.09 -4.02
C VAL A 44 5.47 0.80 -5.34
N VAL A 45 5.13 2.11 -5.30
CA VAL A 45 4.86 2.93 -6.48
C VAL A 45 6.10 3.03 -7.39
N ILE A 46 7.29 3.27 -6.79
CA ILE A 46 8.55 3.36 -7.55
C ILE A 46 8.85 2.03 -8.24
N GLY A 47 8.79 0.92 -7.52
CA GLY A 47 9.03 -0.41 -8.07
C GLY A 47 8.03 -0.79 -9.16
N ALA A 48 6.74 -0.44 -8.99
CA ALA A 48 5.71 -0.64 -9.99
C ALA A 48 5.98 0.19 -11.28
N ALA A 49 6.46 1.42 -11.13
CA ALA A 49 6.79 2.28 -12.26
C ALA A 49 8.06 1.85 -13.02
N LEU A 50 9.06 1.30 -12.31
CA LEU A 50 10.33 0.85 -12.90
C LEU A 50 10.22 -0.53 -13.56
N TYR A 51 9.56 -1.47 -12.87
CA TYR A 51 9.57 -2.90 -13.25
C TYR A 51 8.22 -3.41 -13.73
N GLY A 52 7.18 -2.56 -13.72
CA GLY A 52 5.84 -2.85 -14.22
C GLY A 52 4.84 -3.26 -13.13
N ALA A 53 3.56 -3.36 -13.53
CA ALA A 53 2.44 -3.63 -12.61
C ALA A 53 2.58 -4.96 -11.85
N GLY A 54 3.13 -6.01 -12.48
CA GLY A 54 3.41 -7.29 -11.81
C GLY A 54 4.42 -7.16 -10.66
N ALA A 55 5.46 -6.33 -10.84
CA ALA A 55 6.41 -6.02 -9.77
C ALA A 55 5.74 -5.23 -8.64
N GLY A 56 4.85 -4.28 -8.98
CA GLY A 56 4.02 -3.58 -8.01
C GLY A 56 3.15 -4.53 -7.19
N ALA A 57 2.50 -5.51 -7.85
CA ALA A 57 1.71 -6.54 -7.18
C ALA A 57 2.56 -7.38 -6.22
N TRP A 58 3.77 -7.77 -6.62
CA TRP A 58 4.71 -8.50 -5.78
C TRP A 58 5.12 -7.70 -4.54
N LEU A 59 5.54 -6.45 -4.73
CA LEU A 59 5.94 -5.58 -3.61
C LEU A 59 4.79 -5.30 -2.65
N GLY A 60 3.58 -5.09 -3.16
CA GLY A 60 2.38 -4.94 -2.36
C GLY A 60 1.98 -6.24 -1.64
N PHE A 61 2.19 -7.40 -2.25
CA PHE A 61 2.00 -8.70 -1.60
C PHE A 61 3.00 -8.88 -0.44
N VAL A 62 4.28 -8.59 -0.67
CA VAL A 62 5.32 -8.63 0.38
C VAL A 62 4.96 -7.67 1.52
N PHE A 63 4.52 -6.46 1.22
CA PHE A 63 4.01 -5.52 2.22
C PHE A 63 2.90 -6.17 3.06
N GLY A 64 1.91 -6.81 2.44
CA GLY A 64 0.85 -7.52 3.13
C GLY A 64 1.36 -8.64 4.05
N VAL A 65 2.34 -9.43 3.59
CA VAL A 65 2.97 -10.48 4.40
C VAL A 65 3.64 -9.88 5.65
N VAL A 66 4.38 -8.77 5.48
CA VAL A 66 5.05 -8.12 6.62
C VAL A 66 4.04 -7.54 7.60
N VAL A 67 2.93 -6.96 7.14
CA VAL A 67 1.83 -6.48 8.01
C VAL A 67 1.26 -7.61 8.89
N LEU A 68 1.13 -8.82 8.33
CA LEU A 68 0.65 -9.98 9.10
C LEU A 68 1.66 -10.43 10.16
N VAL A 69 2.96 -10.35 9.86
CA VAL A 69 4.04 -10.81 10.76
C VAL A 69 4.41 -9.75 11.80
N SER A 70 4.32 -8.45 11.45
CA SER A 70 4.66 -7.34 12.37
C SER A 70 3.68 -7.13 13.51
N GLY A 71 2.52 -7.80 13.46
CA GLY A 71 1.46 -7.63 14.47
C GLY A 71 0.51 -6.46 14.19
N ASP A 72 0.68 -5.72 13.09
CA ASP A 72 -0.22 -4.62 12.73
C ASP A 72 -1.65 -5.08 12.46
N ALA A 73 -1.83 -6.33 12.06
CA ALA A 73 -3.13 -6.95 11.82
C ALA A 73 -3.66 -7.76 13.02
N ALA A 74 -2.98 -7.74 14.18
CA ALA A 74 -3.28 -8.64 15.31
C ALA A 74 -4.74 -8.55 15.82
N ALA A 75 -5.31 -7.34 15.88
CA ALA A 75 -6.69 -7.13 16.31
C ALA A 75 -7.71 -7.86 15.42
N PHE A 76 -7.47 -7.88 14.10
CA PHE A 76 -8.33 -8.55 13.13
C PHE A 76 -8.02 -10.05 13.02
N LEU A 77 -6.75 -10.44 13.17
CA LEU A 77 -6.35 -11.86 13.20
C LEU A 77 -7.03 -12.62 14.35
N GLY A 78 -7.19 -11.98 15.50
CA GLY A 78 -7.90 -12.56 16.66
C GLY A 78 -9.40 -12.78 16.44
N VAL A 79 -10.00 -12.04 15.49
CA VAL A 79 -11.43 -12.14 15.17
C VAL A 79 -11.68 -13.16 14.04
N ASN A 80 -11.02 -12.98 12.90
CA ASN A 80 -11.16 -13.84 11.73
C ASN A 80 -9.83 -13.90 10.98
N ALA A 81 -9.02 -14.91 11.28
CA ALA A 81 -7.69 -15.07 10.71
C ALA A 81 -7.72 -15.18 9.17
N LEU A 82 -8.64 -15.97 8.61
CA LEU A 82 -8.73 -16.17 7.16
C LEU A 82 -9.15 -14.87 6.45
N GLY A 83 -10.17 -14.19 6.96
CA GLY A 83 -10.63 -12.90 6.42
C GLY A 83 -9.54 -11.84 6.48
N THR A 84 -8.75 -11.82 7.57
CA THR A 84 -7.62 -10.89 7.72
C THR A 84 -6.52 -11.17 6.73
N ILE A 85 -6.08 -12.43 6.60
CA ILE A 85 -5.02 -12.82 5.66
C ILE A 85 -5.41 -12.46 4.22
N LEU A 86 -6.62 -12.84 3.80
CA LEU A 86 -7.13 -12.50 2.47
C LEU A 86 -7.18 -10.99 2.23
N THR A 87 -7.78 -10.25 3.16
CA THR A 87 -7.91 -8.79 3.03
C THR A 87 -6.54 -8.12 2.94
N VAL A 88 -5.61 -8.46 3.82
CA VAL A 88 -4.29 -7.82 3.90
C VAL A 88 -3.43 -8.13 2.68
N LEU A 89 -3.41 -9.36 2.20
CA LEU A 89 -2.64 -9.74 1.01
C LEU A 89 -3.24 -9.12 -0.26
N VAL A 90 -4.56 -9.20 -0.42
CA VAL A 90 -5.26 -8.67 -1.60
C VAL A 90 -5.15 -7.15 -1.66
N LYS A 91 -5.35 -6.41 -0.55
CA LYS A 91 -5.25 -4.94 -0.54
C LYS A 91 -3.87 -4.47 -0.98
N GLY A 92 -2.80 -5.09 -0.45
CA GLY A 92 -1.43 -4.74 -0.79
C GLY A 92 -1.10 -5.05 -2.26
N ALA A 93 -1.40 -6.27 -2.71
CA ALA A 93 -1.13 -6.69 -4.08
C ALA A 93 -1.89 -5.84 -5.11
N LEU A 94 -3.18 -5.57 -4.89
CA LEU A 94 -3.98 -4.73 -5.78
C LEU A 94 -3.52 -3.27 -5.76
N ALA A 95 -3.14 -2.73 -4.62
CA ALA A 95 -2.64 -1.36 -4.52
C ALA A 95 -1.39 -1.16 -5.38
N GLY A 96 -0.41 -2.06 -5.29
CA GLY A 96 0.80 -2.02 -6.10
C GLY A 96 0.53 -2.30 -7.59
N PHE A 97 -0.34 -3.27 -7.89
CA PHE A 97 -0.71 -3.59 -9.26
C PHE A 97 -1.37 -2.42 -9.99
N LEU A 98 -2.45 -1.88 -9.40
CA LEU A 98 -3.22 -0.79 -10.02
C LEU A 98 -2.41 0.51 -10.11
N SER A 99 -1.56 0.80 -9.12
CA SER A 99 -0.62 1.91 -9.19
C SER A 99 0.31 1.79 -10.40
N GLY A 100 0.86 0.59 -10.68
CA GLY A 100 1.67 0.32 -11.85
C GLY A 100 0.91 0.43 -13.18
N VAL A 101 -0.33 -0.02 -13.22
CA VAL A 101 -1.22 0.11 -14.40
C VAL A 101 -1.48 1.59 -14.70
N VAL A 102 -1.85 2.38 -13.68
CA VAL A 102 -2.10 3.82 -13.83
C VAL A 102 -0.85 4.55 -14.31
N TYR A 103 0.32 4.25 -13.71
CA TYR A 103 1.58 4.82 -14.17
C TYR A 103 1.82 4.54 -15.66
N LYS A 104 1.75 3.27 -16.06
CA LYS A 104 2.02 2.85 -17.44
C LYS A 104 1.05 3.45 -18.44
N ALA A 105 -0.22 3.60 -18.08
CA ALA A 105 -1.24 4.19 -18.95
C ALA A 105 -1.01 5.68 -19.25
N LEU A 106 -0.32 6.40 -18.36
CA LEU A 106 -0.18 7.85 -18.42
C LEU A 106 1.26 8.31 -18.69
N GLU A 107 2.28 7.45 -18.53
CA GLU A 107 3.69 7.86 -18.64
C GLU A 107 4.08 8.43 -20.00
N SER A 108 3.44 7.96 -21.07
CA SER A 108 3.68 8.46 -22.44
C SER A 108 3.12 9.87 -22.67
N LYS A 109 2.08 10.26 -21.94
CA LYS A 109 1.43 11.57 -22.09
C LYS A 109 2.08 12.62 -21.18
N ASN A 110 2.17 12.31 -19.89
CA ASN A 110 2.78 13.21 -18.89
C ASN A 110 3.33 12.40 -17.72
N ARG A 111 4.65 12.33 -17.61
CA ARG A 111 5.33 11.55 -16.55
C ARG A 111 5.03 12.05 -15.15
N MET A 112 4.91 13.36 -14.95
CA MET A 112 4.58 13.93 -13.64
C MET A 112 3.16 13.55 -13.21
N LEU A 113 2.20 13.68 -14.13
CA LEU A 113 0.81 13.28 -13.89
C LEU A 113 0.70 11.78 -13.63
N ALA A 114 1.44 10.96 -14.41
CA ALA A 114 1.49 9.50 -14.20
C ALA A 114 1.97 9.13 -12.81
N VAL A 115 3.04 9.76 -12.33
CA VAL A 115 3.56 9.55 -10.98
C VAL A 115 2.57 10.01 -9.91
N ALA A 116 2.02 11.22 -10.06
CA ALA A 116 1.09 11.78 -9.08
C ALA A 116 -0.17 10.91 -8.94
N LEU A 117 -0.75 10.49 -10.06
CA LEU A 117 -1.94 9.62 -10.04
C LEU A 117 -1.62 8.20 -9.54
N ALA A 118 -0.48 7.62 -9.90
CA ALA A 118 -0.05 6.33 -9.35
C ALA A 118 0.17 6.40 -7.83
N ALA A 119 0.80 7.48 -7.35
CA ALA A 119 1.06 7.72 -5.94
C ALA A 119 -0.24 7.90 -5.12
N VAL A 120 -1.27 8.50 -5.70
CA VAL A 120 -2.61 8.63 -5.10
C VAL A 120 -3.39 7.32 -5.19
N THR A 121 -3.30 6.60 -6.32
CA THR A 121 -4.00 5.31 -6.52
C THR A 121 -3.58 4.29 -5.47
N CYS A 122 -2.30 4.23 -5.12
CA CYS A 122 -1.77 3.23 -4.21
C CYS A 122 -2.48 3.26 -2.83
N PRO A 123 -2.49 4.36 -2.06
CA PRO A 123 -3.20 4.43 -0.79
C PRO A 123 -4.73 4.32 -0.94
N VAL A 124 -5.32 4.86 -2.00
CA VAL A 124 -6.77 4.76 -2.24
C VAL A 124 -7.19 3.30 -2.40
N VAL A 125 -6.46 2.53 -3.19
CA VAL A 125 -6.76 1.10 -3.39
C VAL A 125 -6.46 0.30 -2.11
N ASN A 126 -5.33 0.56 -1.44
CA ASN A 126 -4.97 -0.11 -0.20
C ASN A 126 -6.08 0.05 0.86
N THR A 127 -6.55 1.27 1.09
CA THR A 127 -7.59 1.57 2.07
C THR A 127 -8.97 1.13 1.59
N GLY A 128 -9.30 1.32 0.32
CA GLY A 128 -10.59 0.92 -0.25
C GLY A 128 -10.82 -0.59 -0.15
N VAL A 129 -9.82 -1.39 -0.53
CA VAL A 129 -9.89 -2.87 -0.42
C VAL A 129 -9.95 -3.31 1.04
N PHE A 130 -9.22 -2.62 1.94
CA PHE A 130 -9.32 -2.87 3.38
C PHE A 130 -10.75 -2.64 3.89
N LEU A 131 -11.38 -1.52 3.54
CA LEU A 131 -12.76 -1.21 3.94
C LEU A 131 -13.76 -2.22 3.38
N ILE A 132 -13.58 -2.68 2.14
CA ILE A 132 -14.39 -3.77 1.56
C ILE A 132 -14.21 -5.07 2.37
N GLY A 133 -12.99 -5.42 2.73
CA GLY A 133 -12.71 -6.56 3.60
C GLY A 133 -13.39 -6.43 4.98
N CYS A 134 -13.38 -5.21 5.54
CA CYS A 134 -14.10 -4.91 6.78
C CYS A 134 -15.61 -5.16 6.66
N LEU A 135 -16.22 -4.73 5.56
CA LEU A 135 -17.65 -4.93 5.30
C LEU A 135 -18.02 -6.41 5.15
N ILE A 136 -17.11 -7.22 4.57
CA ILE A 136 -17.39 -8.64 4.29
C ILE A 136 -17.15 -9.51 5.53
N PHE A 137 -16.04 -9.27 6.27
CA PHE A 137 -15.56 -10.22 7.25
C PHE A 137 -15.66 -9.76 8.71
N PHE A 138 -15.85 -8.45 8.98
CA PHE A 138 -15.63 -7.87 10.31
C PHE A 138 -16.77 -6.95 10.80
N MET A 139 -17.90 -6.86 10.10
CA MET A 139 -18.95 -5.88 10.44
C MET A 139 -19.47 -6.00 11.86
N GLU A 140 -19.65 -7.22 12.37
CA GLU A 140 -20.13 -7.45 13.74
C GLU A 140 -19.14 -6.86 14.77
N THR A 141 -17.85 -7.15 14.61
CA THR A 141 -16.80 -6.64 15.48
C THR A 141 -16.65 -5.13 15.37
N ILE A 142 -16.71 -4.58 14.14
CA ILE A 142 -16.63 -3.14 13.92
C ILE A 142 -17.80 -2.42 14.54
N SER A 143 -19.01 -2.99 14.48
CA SER A 143 -20.19 -2.44 15.15
C SER A 143 -20.00 -2.40 16.66
N ALA A 144 -19.49 -3.48 17.27
CA ALA A 144 -19.19 -3.50 18.69
C ALA A 144 -18.12 -2.47 19.09
N TRP A 145 -17.10 -2.26 18.26
CA TRP A 145 -16.09 -1.21 18.49
C TRP A 145 -16.66 0.20 18.34
N ALA A 146 -17.56 0.41 17.38
CA ALA A 146 -18.25 1.68 17.20
C ALA A 146 -19.16 2.00 18.39
N ASP A 147 -19.89 1.00 18.93
CA ASP A 147 -20.71 1.14 20.14
C ASP A 147 -19.83 1.52 21.35
N ALA A 148 -18.71 0.83 21.53
CA ALA A 148 -17.75 1.13 22.61
C ALA A 148 -17.13 2.53 22.49
N ALA A 149 -17.02 3.06 21.27
CA ALA A 149 -16.53 4.41 20.99
C ALA A 149 -17.65 5.49 21.06
N GLY A 150 -18.89 5.11 21.37
CA GLY A 150 -20.03 6.04 21.39
C GLY A 150 -20.54 6.44 20.00
N LEU A 151 -20.15 5.73 18.95
CA LEU A 151 -20.50 5.98 17.54
C LEU A 151 -21.38 4.87 16.95
N GLY A 152 -22.01 4.04 17.77
CA GLY A 152 -22.78 2.87 17.36
C GLY A 152 -23.93 3.19 16.39
N ALA A 153 -24.56 4.38 16.51
CA ALA A 153 -25.56 4.84 15.56
C ALA A 153 -25.00 5.15 14.16
N ASN A 154 -23.65 5.25 14.01
CA ASN A 154 -22.98 5.63 12.76
C ASN A 154 -21.71 4.80 12.53
N VAL A 155 -21.86 3.48 12.36
CA VAL A 155 -20.74 2.55 12.11
C VAL A 155 -19.90 2.97 10.89
N GLY A 156 -20.53 3.50 9.83
CA GLY A 156 -19.83 4.04 8.67
C GLY A 156 -18.91 5.21 9.01
N GLN A 157 -19.36 6.12 9.88
CA GLN A 157 -18.52 7.21 10.37
C GLN A 157 -17.34 6.68 11.20
N PHE A 158 -17.55 5.69 12.05
CA PHE A 158 -16.49 5.03 12.79
C PHE A 158 -15.46 4.37 11.86
N MET A 159 -15.90 3.68 10.79
CA MET A 159 -15.01 3.07 9.81
C MET A 159 -14.14 4.11 9.10
N ILE A 160 -14.73 5.23 8.66
CA ILE A 160 -14.01 6.24 7.89
C ILE A 160 -13.11 7.10 8.79
N LEU A 161 -13.60 7.56 9.94
CA LEU A 161 -12.86 8.48 10.81
C LEU A 161 -12.06 7.76 11.89
N GLY A 162 -12.62 6.73 12.50
CA GLY A 162 -12.01 6.00 13.61
C GLY A 162 -11.00 4.94 13.18
N LEU A 163 -11.33 4.16 12.13
CA LEU A 163 -10.44 3.09 11.68
C LEU A 163 -9.35 3.58 10.72
N VAL A 164 -9.71 4.29 9.67
CA VAL A 164 -8.74 4.57 8.57
C VAL A 164 -8.39 6.05 8.41
N GLY A 165 -9.19 6.98 8.95
CA GLY A 165 -9.15 8.38 8.59
C GLY A 165 -7.77 9.05 8.71
N ALA A 166 -7.15 9.01 9.87
CA ALA A 166 -5.85 9.65 10.09
C ALA A 166 -4.74 8.99 9.24
N ASN A 167 -4.70 7.67 9.20
CA ASN A 167 -3.70 6.92 8.42
C ASN A 167 -3.87 7.17 6.92
N PHE A 168 -5.10 7.10 6.41
CA PHE A 168 -5.38 7.30 5.00
C PHE A 168 -5.00 8.71 4.55
N ILE A 169 -5.38 9.74 5.31
CA ILE A 169 -5.03 11.12 4.98
C ILE A 169 -3.51 11.30 4.99
N PHE A 170 -2.83 10.76 6.00
CA PHE A 170 -1.37 10.84 6.08
C PHE A 170 -0.71 10.13 4.89
N GLU A 171 -1.08 8.89 4.59
CA GLU A 171 -0.53 8.12 3.46
C GLU A 171 -0.79 8.83 2.13
N LEU A 172 -1.99 9.36 1.93
CA LEU A 172 -2.36 10.09 0.72
C LEU A 172 -1.52 11.37 0.55
N LEU A 173 -1.45 12.20 1.59
CA LEU A 173 -0.67 13.44 1.56
C LEU A 173 0.82 13.14 1.40
N PHE A 174 1.35 12.17 2.12
CA PHE A 174 2.76 11.78 2.05
C PHE A 174 3.15 11.32 0.64
N ASN A 175 2.36 10.44 0.02
CA ASN A 175 2.59 9.99 -1.35
C ASN A 175 2.44 11.13 -2.36
N ALA A 176 1.44 12.00 -2.20
CA ALA A 176 1.21 13.14 -3.09
C ALA A 176 2.38 14.15 -3.01
N VAL A 177 2.80 14.53 -1.81
CA VAL A 177 3.92 15.47 -1.57
C VAL A 177 5.23 14.90 -2.08
N LEU A 178 5.46 13.59 -1.95
CA LEU A 178 6.66 12.92 -2.45
C LEU A 178 6.64 12.64 -3.97
N SER A 179 5.55 12.90 -4.68
CA SER A 179 5.47 12.66 -6.13
C SER A 179 6.64 13.24 -6.94
N PRO A 180 7.16 14.47 -6.68
CA PRO A 180 8.34 14.98 -7.39
C PRO A 180 9.60 14.17 -7.09
N VAL A 181 9.77 13.71 -5.85
CA VAL A 181 10.90 12.86 -5.43
C VAL A 181 10.80 11.49 -6.10
N ILE A 182 9.60 10.90 -6.07
CA ILE A 182 9.30 9.63 -6.75
C ILE A 182 9.64 9.74 -8.24
N LEU A 183 9.21 10.83 -8.91
CA LEU A 183 9.53 11.08 -10.32
C LEU A 183 11.04 11.12 -10.56
N ARG A 184 11.79 11.80 -9.68
CA ARG A 184 13.25 11.89 -9.80
C ARG A 184 13.92 10.52 -9.66
N LEU A 185 13.49 9.72 -8.68
CA LEU A 185 14.01 8.37 -8.46
C LEU A 185 13.69 7.44 -9.63
N ILE A 186 12.48 7.52 -10.19
CA ILE A 186 12.11 6.74 -11.39
C ILE A 186 12.97 7.14 -12.60
N ARG A 187 13.27 8.44 -12.78
CA ARG A 187 14.14 8.90 -13.90
C ARG A 187 15.55 8.37 -13.78
N ILE A 188 16.10 8.33 -12.56
CA ILE A 188 17.45 7.77 -12.31
C ILE A 188 17.42 6.27 -12.56
N GLY A 189 16.47 5.54 -11.99
CA GLY A 189 16.36 4.09 -12.13
C GLY A 189 16.11 3.64 -13.58
N LYS A 190 15.34 4.37 -14.38
CA LYS A 190 15.16 4.04 -15.81
C LYS A 190 16.44 4.15 -16.62
N LYS A 191 17.35 5.10 -16.29
CA LYS A 191 18.65 5.22 -16.97
C LYS A 191 19.59 4.04 -16.69
N GLU A 192 19.39 3.37 -15.58
CA GLU A 192 20.21 2.20 -15.21
C GLU A 192 19.66 0.88 -15.77
N VAL A 193 18.37 0.87 -16.15
CA VAL A 193 17.67 -0.33 -16.65
C VAL A 193 17.64 -0.37 -18.19
N GLU A 194 17.83 0.78 -18.88
CA GLU A 194 17.98 0.90 -20.35
C GLU A 194 19.42 0.61 -20.78
#